data_650e863597626ee34065f3082c29e47c
#
_entry.id   650e863597626ee34065f3082c29e47c
#
_cell.length_a   1.000
_cell.length_b   1.000
_cell.length_c   1.000
_cell.angle_alpha   90.00
_cell.angle_beta   90.00
_cell.angle_gamma   90.00
#
_symmetry.space_group_name_H-M   'P 1'
#
loop_
_entity.id
_entity.type
_entity.pdbx_description
1 polymer ?
#
loop_
_entity_poly.entity_id
_entity_poly.type
_entity_poly.pdbx_seq_one_letter_code
_entity_poly.pdbx_strand_id
1 'polypeptide(L)'
;YYNNSFNIKKLPEVTKIERLCIDDEDYVWEEKIEKLKKAKRILITCGQKSFVSNELKNGIKDFFQKYNSAVAVEYMSNLEFEDGLNTTVCMDARYVISKKVKELLPDIVISYGGNIFSGLKEQLKKFTGEFEHWLIQEDGRVVDLYKSITTIFECKPEYFFSYCNKKADISAINNKEYYKKFKEYVNSVVIPEFSYSHVYAIKEVVEKIPSNSILHLSINDSIRITNFFKLNSNVKVYANIGTHGIDGCLSSFLGQAVVSKKLSYLVIGDLAFFYDMNALRLRHIGKNVRVLLINNEGGSEFYFNRMWKNEASDLHTTARHYTQAEGWVKSNNFKYLSANDKESLEIAIREFMRDDLDKPVFLEVFTEMKHDSEVIYDFFDLSRPKDIQSETIRKSKELIKATIGQEKAQKIAGIFKK
;
A
#
# COMPACT_ATOMS: atom_id res chain seq x y z
N TYR A 1 -2.57 -20.23 -28.14
CA TYR A 1 -3.83 -20.96 -27.97
C TYR A 1 -3.65 -21.93 -26.82
N TYR A 2 -4.38 -21.70 -25.71
CA TYR A 2 -4.32 -22.58 -24.55
C TYR A 2 -5.34 -23.71 -24.73
N ASN A 3 -4.86 -24.92 -24.93
CA ASN A 3 -5.67 -26.14 -24.88
C ASN A 3 -5.79 -26.55 -23.41
N ASN A 4 -6.55 -25.79 -22.61
CA ASN A 4 -6.88 -26.20 -21.27
C ASN A 4 -8.14 -27.06 -21.30
N SER A 5 -7.99 -28.35 -21.07
CA SER A 5 -9.12 -29.23 -20.80
C SER A 5 -9.79 -28.81 -19.48
N PHE A 6 -11.02 -28.34 -19.55
CA PHE A 6 -11.81 -27.99 -18.39
C PHE A 6 -12.24 -29.27 -17.66
N ASN A 7 -11.81 -29.42 -16.41
CA ASN A 7 -12.29 -30.52 -15.56
C ASN A 7 -13.39 -30.04 -14.62
N ILE A 8 -14.63 -30.14 -15.05
CA ILE A 8 -15.81 -29.75 -14.28
C ILE A 8 -16.06 -30.58 -13.00
N LYS A 9 -15.29 -31.67 -12.78
CA LYS A 9 -15.43 -32.52 -11.58
C LYS A 9 -14.79 -31.91 -10.32
N LYS A 10 -14.11 -30.79 -10.41
CA LYS A 10 -13.47 -30.06 -9.28
C LYS A 10 -14.01 -28.63 -9.20
N LEU A 11 -15.30 -28.47 -9.01
CA LEU A 11 -15.86 -27.19 -8.61
C LEU A 11 -15.41 -26.88 -7.18
N PRO A 12 -15.04 -25.61 -6.88
CA PRO A 12 -14.74 -25.21 -5.52
C PRO A 12 -15.97 -25.40 -4.63
N GLU A 13 -15.74 -25.80 -3.39
CA GLU A 13 -16.81 -25.85 -2.40
C GLU A 13 -17.38 -24.44 -2.17
N VAL A 14 -18.71 -24.34 -2.13
CA VAL A 14 -19.37 -23.05 -1.84
C VAL A 14 -19.32 -22.83 -0.34
N THR A 15 -18.65 -21.76 0.08
CA THR A 15 -18.61 -21.37 1.49
C THR A 15 -19.81 -20.48 1.80
N LYS A 16 -20.54 -20.80 2.87
CA LYS A 16 -21.61 -19.95 3.38
C LYS A 16 -21.02 -18.71 4.04
N ILE A 17 -21.48 -17.51 3.62
CA ILE A 17 -21.17 -16.25 4.26
C ILE A 17 -22.35 -15.85 5.13
N GLU A 18 -22.12 -15.62 6.41
CA GLU A 18 -23.12 -15.11 7.33
C GLU A 18 -23.27 -13.59 7.13
N ARG A 19 -24.49 -13.10 7.30
CA ARG A 19 -24.80 -11.66 7.26
C ARG A 19 -25.46 -11.26 8.56
N LEU A 20 -24.99 -10.17 9.14
CA LEU A 20 -25.56 -9.59 10.36
C LEU A 20 -25.94 -8.14 10.08
N CYS A 21 -27.21 -7.82 10.33
CA CYS A 21 -27.76 -6.48 10.27
C CYS A 21 -27.91 -5.88 11.67
N ILE A 22 -28.13 -4.57 11.73
CA ILE A 22 -28.31 -3.86 13.01
C ILE A 22 -29.58 -4.34 13.74
N ASP A 23 -30.61 -4.70 12.95
CA ASP A 23 -31.92 -5.09 13.45
C ASP A 23 -32.03 -6.62 13.74
N ASP A 24 -30.92 -7.36 13.57
CA ASP A 24 -30.93 -8.79 13.94
C ASP A 24 -31.02 -8.97 15.45
N GLU A 25 -31.53 -10.13 15.87
CA GLU A 25 -31.69 -10.46 17.27
C GLU A 25 -30.34 -10.43 18.01
N ASP A 26 -30.34 -9.89 19.24
CA ASP A 26 -29.14 -9.71 20.06
C ASP A 26 -28.28 -10.97 20.19
N TYR A 27 -28.88 -12.16 20.25
CA TYR A 27 -28.13 -13.41 20.43
C TYR A 27 -27.16 -13.71 19.27
N VAL A 28 -27.48 -13.31 18.03
CA VAL A 28 -26.61 -13.50 16.86
C VAL A 28 -25.35 -12.65 16.98
N TRP A 29 -25.50 -11.41 17.43
CA TRP A 29 -24.38 -10.54 17.72
C TRP A 29 -23.57 -11.01 18.92
N GLU A 30 -24.23 -11.51 19.97
CA GLU A 30 -23.55 -12.05 21.16
C GLU A 30 -22.68 -13.26 20.85
N GLU A 31 -23.07 -14.13 19.93
CA GLU A 31 -22.22 -15.23 19.46
C GLU A 31 -20.90 -14.72 18.90
N LYS A 32 -20.93 -13.61 18.11
CA LYS A 32 -19.72 -13.01 17.57
C LYS A 32 -18.86 -12.34 18.67
N ILE A 33 -19.50 -11.75 19.68
CA ILE A 33 -18.77 -11.20 20.83
C ILE A 33 -18.03 -12.31 21.59
N GLU A 34 -18.67 -13.46 21.80
CA GLU A 34 -18.02 -14.59 22.45
C GLU A 34 -16.84 -15.14 21.64
N LYS A 35 -16.91 -15.11 20.30
CA LYS A 35 -15.75 -15.41 19.46
C LYS A 35 -14.63 -14.40 19.64
N LEU A 36 -14.93 -13.08 19.68
CA LEU A 36 -13.94 -12.04 19.91
C LEU A 36 -13.24 -12.20 21.27
N LYS A 37 -13.99 -12.53 22.33
CA LYS A 37 -13.44 -12.75 23.67
C LYS A 37 -12.48 -13.95 23.73
N LYS A 38 -12.74 -14.99 22.92
CA LYS A 38 -11.90 -16.19 22.84
C LYS A 38 -10.71 -16.04 21.89
N ALA A 39 -10.78 -15.10 20.94
CA ALA A 39 -9.72 -14.89 19.96
C ALA A 39 -8.44 -14.38 20.63
N LYS A 40 -7.33 -15.00 20.31
CA LYS A 40 -6.01 -14.62 20.83
C LYS A 40 -5.30 -13.60 19.94
N ARG A 41 -5.71 -13.49 18.68
CA ARG A 41 -5.06 -12.66 17.67
C ARG A 41 -6.13 -12.08 16.76
N ILE A 42 -6.42 -10.80 16.93
CA ILE A 42 -7.37 -10.08 16.08
C ILE A 42 -6.61 -9.05 15.26
N LEU A 43 -6.75 -9.09 13.96
CA LEU A 43 -6.16 -8.10 13.07
C LEU A 43 -7.25 -7.18 12.51
N ILE A 44 -7.16 -5.89 12.82
CA ILE A 44 -8.00 -4.88 12.18
C ILE A 44 -7.26 -4.34 10.97
N THR A 45 -7.89 -4.35 9.79
CA THR A 45 -7.34 -3.81 8.55
C THR A 45 -8.20 -2.66 8.06
N CYS A 46 -7.56 -1.51 7.90
CA CYS A 46 -8.22 -0.27 7.53
C CYS A 46 -7.95 0.03 6.06
N GLY A 47 -8.94 -0.23 5.20
CA GLY A 47 -8.84 0.05 3.77
C GLY A 47 -9.07 1.54 3.43
N GLN A 48 -8.98 1.85 2.16
CA GLN A 48 -9.16 3.20 1.62
C GLN A 48 -10.45 3.84 2.13
N LYS A 49 -10.35 5.05 2.71
CA LYS A 49 -11.47 5.82 3.24
C LYS A 49 -11.19 7.32 3.14
N SER A 50 -12.10 8.08 2.59
CA SER A 50 -11.93 9.53 2.42
C SER A 50 -12.03 10.32 3.73
N PHE A 51 -12.83 9.80 4.66
CA PHE A 51 -13.08 10.44 5.95
C PHE A 51 -13.16 9.40 7.07
N VAL A 52 -12.51 9.69 8.18
CA VAL A 52 -12.59 8.93 9.44
C VAL A 52 -13.15 9.83 10.51
N SER A 53 -14.30 9.45 11.08
CA SER A 53 -14.94 10.18 12.17
C SER A 53 -14.15 10.02 13.48
N ASN A 54 -14.28 10.99 14.39
CA ASN A 54 -13.72 10.85 15.74
C ASN A 54 -14.35 9.66 16.49
N GLU A 55 -15.62 9.37 16.21
CA GLU A 55 -16.31 8.21 16.79
C GLU A 55 -15.63 6.90 16.35
N LEU A 56 -15.36 6.74 15.05
CA LEU A 56 -14.64 5.56 14.55
C LEU A 56 -13.24 5.45 15.14
N LYS A 57 -12.49 6.57 15.16
CA LYS A 57 -11.13 6.61 15.72
C LYS A 57 -11.11 6.18 17.18
N ASN A 58 -12.04 6.72 17.99
CA ASN A 58 -12.17 6.36 19.39
C ASN A 58 -12.66 4.92 19.57
N GLY A 59 -13.62 4.48 18.75
CA GLY A 59 -14.11 3.10 18.76
C GLY A 59 -13.01 2.07 18.51
N ILE A 60 -12.12 2.32 17.53
CA ILE A 60 -10.97 1.45 17.25
C ILE A 60 -9.96 1.50 18.41
N LYS A 61 -9.70 2.68 18.96
CA LYS A 61 -8.81 2.85 20.12
C LYS A 61 -9.30 2.06 21.34
N ASP A 62 -10.58 2.15 21.66
CA ASP A 62 -11.19 1.43 22.77
C ASP A 62 -11.16 -0.09 22.52
N PHE A 63 -11.45 -0.53 21.29
CA PHE A 63 -11.36 -1.93 20.91
C PHE A 63 -9.92 -2.46 21.09
N PHE A 64 -8.93 -1.71 20.62
CA PHE A 64 -7.53 -2.05 20.77
C PHE A 64 -7.09 -2.16 22.25
N GLN A 65 -7.70 -1.39 23.15
CA GLN A 65 -7.42 -1.49 24.58
C GLN A 65 -8.07 -2.73 25.21
N LYS A 66 -9.24 -3.13 24.73
CA LYS A 66 -10.06 -4.19 25.32
C LYS A 66 -9.75 -5.59 24.78
N TYR A 67 -9.40 -5.70 23.51
CA TYR A 67 -9.17 -6.96 22.83
C TYR A 67 -7.69 -7.15 22.46
N ASN A 68 -7.20 -8.40 22.42
CA ASN A 68 -5.85 -8.69 21.96
C ASN A 68 -5.76 -8.53 20.44
N SER A 69 -5.61 -7.29 20.00
CA SER A 69 -5.70 -6.90 18.59
C SER A 69 -4.48 -6.08 18.15
N ALA A 70 -4.25 -6.09 16.84
CA ALA A 70 -3.34 -5.19 16.14
C ALA A 70 -4.11 -4.46 15.04
N VAL A 71 -3.70 -3.23 14.72
CA VAL A 71 -4.35 -2.39 13.70
C VAL A 71 -3.36 -2.12 12.57
N ALA A 72 -3.59 -2.71 11.42
CA ALA A 72 -2.81 -2.48 10.21
C ALA A 72 -3.37 -1.26 9.46
N VAL A 73 -2.52 -0.28 9.20
CA VAL A 73 -2.92 0.97 8.54
C VAL A 73 -2.06 1.25 7.32
N GLU A 74 -2.69 1.82 6.29
CA GLU A 74 -2.05 2.47 5.16
C GLU A 74 -2.50 3.92 5.12
N TYR A 75 -1.72 4.81 4.51
CA TYR A 75 -2.08 6.24 4.47
C TYR A 75 -3.44 6.50 3.81
N MET A 76 -3.83 5.71 2.82
CA MET A 76 -5.15 5.83 2.18
C MET A 76 -6.34 5.53 3.09
N SER A 77 -6.13 4.89 4.23
CA SER A 77 -7.18 4.69 5.23
C SER A 77 -7.59 6.00 5.91
N ASN A 78 -6.73 7.01 5.87
CA ASN A 78 -6.87 8.28 6.58
C ASN A 78 -7.12 8.12 8.10
N LEU A 79 -6.80 6.94 8.65
CA LEU A 79 -6.85 6.67 10.08
C LEU A 79 -5.53 7.07 10.73
N GLU A 80 -5.54 8.17 11.46
CA GLU A 80 -4.44 8.54 12.35
C GLU A 80 -4.58 7.79 13.68
N PHE A 81 -3.79 6.77 13.85
CA PHE A 81 -3.79 5.94 15.04
C PHE A 81 -2.35 5.71 15.50
N GLU A 82 -2.05 6.14 16.73
CA GLU A 82 -0.67 6.12 17.29
C GLU A 82 -0.06 4.71 17.32
N ASP A 83 -0.88 3.72 17.69
CA ASP A 83 -0.48 2.31 17.72
C ASP A 83 -0.72 1.59 16.37
N GLY A 84 -1.02 2.33 15.31
CA GLY A 84 -1.20 1.76 13.97
C GLY A 84 0.11 1.19 13.41
N LEU A 85 0.02 0.03 12.79
CA LEU A 85 1.16 -0.66 12.20
C LEU A 85 1.13 -0.50 10.67
N ASN A 86 2.11 0.22 10.14
CA ASN A 86 2.31 0.25 8.69
C ASN A 86 3.02 -1.03 8.26
N THR A 87 2.27 -1.93 7.64
CA THR A 87 2.75 -3.25 7.26
C THR A 87 3.36 -3.29 5.85
N THR A 88 3.39 -2.17 5.14
CA THR A 88 3.72 -2.14 3.70
C THR A 88 5.08 -2.74 3.44
N VAL A 89 6.16 -2.23 4.02
CA VAL A 89 7.51 -2.72 3.72
C VAL A 89 7.69 -4.18 4.12
N CYS A 90 7.30 -4.55 5.35
CA CYS A 90 7.53 -5.90 5.85
C CYS A 90 6.70 -6.97 5.12
N MET A 91 5.59 -6.59 4.49
CA MET A 91 4.70 -7.50 3.76
C MET A 91 4.90 -7.47 2.24
N ASP A 92 5.43 -6.36 1.68
CA ASP A 92 5.79 -6.25 0.26
C ASP A 92 7.17 -6.82 -0.04
N ALA A 93 8.04 -6.91 0.96
CA ALA A 93 9.37 -7.46 0.80
C ALA A 93 9.30 -8.83 0.10
N ARG A 94 10.04 -8.96 -1.01
CA ARG A 94 10.01 -10.11 -1.93
C ARG A 94 10.21 -11.47 -1.25
N TYR A 95 10.76 -11.45 -0.07
CA TYR A 95 11.14 -12.62 0.70
C TYR A 95 10.44 -12.70 2.05
N VAL A 96 9.20 -12.23 2.10
CA VAL A 96 8.37 -12.46 3.28
C VAL A 96 8.38 -13.95 3.58
N ILE A 97 8.95 -14.31 4.72
CA ILE A 97 9.07 -15.70 5.11
C ILE A 97 7.69 -16.18 5.54
N SER A 98 7.07 -17.04 4.74
CA SER A 98 5.74 -17.58 5.00
C SER A 98 5.59 -18.14 6.42
N LYS A 99 6.67 -18.72 6.98
CA LYS A 99 6.70 -19.18 8.37
C LYS A 99 6.45 -18.06 9.38
N LYS A 100 7.10 -16.89 9.21
CA LYS A 100 6.90 -15.74 10.10
C LYS A 100 5.52 -15.13 9.95
N VAL A 101 5.01 -15.05 8.72
CA VAL A 101 3.62 -14.62 8.49
C VAL A 101 2.64 -15.57 9.17
N LYS A 102 2.90 -16.88 9.10
CA LYS A 102 2.07 -17.89 9.78
C LYS A 102 2.08 -17.75 11.30
N GLU A 103 3.20 -17.37 11.90
CA GLU A 103 3.32 -17.09 13.34
C GLU A 103 2.48 -15.86 13.75
N LEU A 104 2.27 -14.91 12.84
CA LEU A 104 1.48 -13.69 13.02
C LEU A 104 0.06 -13.83 12.48
N LEU A 105 -0.32 -15.02 11.95
CA LEU A 105 -1.63 -15.21 11.36
C LEU A 105 -2.72 -14.97 12.42
N PRO A 106 -3.69 -14.06 12.16
CA PRO A 106 -4.76 -13.79 13.09
C PRO A 106 -5.75 -14.96 13.17
N ASP A 107 -6.49 -15.05 14.26
CA ASP A 107 -7.65 -15.91 14.37
C ASP A 107 -8.86 -15.27 13.65
N ILE A 108 -8.94 -13.94 13.75
CA ILE A 108 -10.00 -13.13 13.12
C ILE A 108 -9.35 -11.89 12.45
N VAL A 109 -9.68 -11.65 11.19
CA VAL A 109 -9.43 -10.39 10.49
C VAL A 109 -10.72 -9.59 10.46
N ILE A 110 -10.70 -8.37 10.98
CA ILE A 110 -11.80 -7.40 10.87
C ILE A 110 -11.39 -6.36 9.84
N SER A 111 -12.14 -6.22 8.76
CA SER A 111 -11.84 -5.23 7.71
C SER A 111 -12.99 -4.27 7.49
N TYR A 112 -12.65 -3.02 7.18
CA TYR A 112 -13.59 -2.00 6.73
C TYR A 112 -12.92 -1.05 5.73
N GLY A 113 -13.71 -0.28 5.01
CA GLY A 113 -13.24 0.64 3.98
C GLY A 113 -13.02 -0.06 2.63
N GLY A 114 -12.35 0.64 1.71
CA GLY A 114 -12.12 0.17 0.35
C GLY A 114 -10.86 -0.70 0.22
N ASN A 115 -10.17 -0.53 -0.89
CA ASN A 115 -8.99 -1.32 -1.23
C ASN A 115 -7.84 -1.14 -0.23
N ILE A 116 -7.06 -2.20 -0.06
CA ILE A 116 -5.75 -2.24 0.61
C ILE A 116 -4.71 -2.51 -0.47
N PHE A 117 -3.64 -1.74 -0.48
CA PHE A 117 -2.61 -1.84 -1.51
C PHE A 117 -1.43 -2.72 -1.08
N SER A 118 -1.09 -2.75 0.21
CA SER A 118 0.07 -3.47 0.71
C SER A 118 0.05 -4.98 0.47
N GLY A 119 1.24 -5.57 0.50
CA GLY A 119 1.45 -7.02 0.41
C GLY A 119 0.77 -7.82 1.51
N LEU A 120 0.30 -7.20 2.59
CA LEU A 120 -0.49 -7.86 3.63
C LEU A 120 -1.66 -8.65 3.04
N LYS A 121 -2.37 -8.04 2.09
CA LYS A 121 -3.47 -8.69 1.36
C LYS A 121 -3.00 -9.97 0.67
N GLU A 122 -1.89 -9.90 -0.04
CA GLU A 122 -1.35 -11.05 -0.78
C GLU A 122 -0.75 -12.12 0.15
N GLN A 123 -0.23 -11.72 1.31
CA GLN A 123 0.25 -12.68 2.30
C GLN A 123 -0.89 -13.42 2.98
N LEU A 124 -1.96 -12.74 3.38
CA LEU A 124 -3.14 -13.37 4.00
C LEU A 124 -3.85 -14.34 3.05
N LYS A 125 -3.95 -14.02 1.77
CA LYS A 125 -4.50 -14.94 0.75
C LYS A 125 -3.81 -16.31 0.67
N LYS A 126 -2.54 -16.41 1.09
CA LYS A 126 -1.83 -17.69 1.11
C LYS A 126 -2.35 -18.66 2.19
N PHE A 127 -3.10 -18.14 3.14
CA PHE A 127 -3.63 -18.85 4.30
C PHE A 127 -5.17 -18.88 4.31
N THR A 128 -5.77 -18.89 3.13
CA THR A 128 -7.23 -18.98 2.96
C THR A 128 -7.80 -20.13 3.79
N GLY A 129 -8.83 -19.83 4.59
CA GLY A 129 -9.49 -20.80 5.47
C GLY A 129 -8.77 -21.08 6.80
N GLU A 130 -7.60 -20.50 7.06
CA GLU A 130 -6.91 -20.64 8.36
C GLU A 130 -7.30 -19.53 9.37
N PHE A 131 -8.17 -18.58 8.99
CA PHE A 131 -8.70 -17.50 9.83
C PHE A 131 -10.12 -17.12 9.40
N GLU A 132 -10.89 -16.53 10.32
CA GLU A 132 -12.17 -15.91 9.96
C GLU A 132 -11.94 -14.49 9.43
N HIS A 133 -12.63 -14.12 8.35
CA HIS A 133 -12.62 -12.74 7.86
C HIS A 133 -14.01 -12.12 8.04
N TRP A 134 -14.07 -11.07 8.86
CA TRP A 134 -15.24 -10.29 9.18
C TRP A 134 -15.16 -8.97 8.43
N LEU A 135 -16.03 -8.78 7.44
CA LEU A 135 -16.12 -7.56 6.65
C LEU A 135 -17.21 -6.67 7.25
N ILE A 136 -16.87 -5.44 7.57
CA ILE A 136 -17.86 -4.41 7.93
C ILE A 136 -18.15 -3.61 6.67
N GLN A 137 -19.37 -3.75 6.14
CA GLN A 137 -19.78 -3.17 4.87
C GLN A 137 -21.27 -2.77 4.94
N GLU A 138 -21.53 -1.47 5.02
CA GLU A 138 -22.88 -0.92 5.26
C GLU A 138 -23.91 -1.35 4.21
N ASP A 139 -23.51 -1.47 2.95
CA ASP A 139 -24.37 -1.89 1.85
C ASP A 139 -24.39 -3.42 1.60
N GLY A 140 -23.75 -4.18 2.45
CA GLY A 140 -23.72 -5.64 2.39
C GLY A 140 -22.99 -6.25 1.17
N ARG A 141 -22.28 -5.43 0.36
CA ARG A 141 -21.53 -5.96 -0.79
C ARG A 141 -20.43 -6.91 -0.33
N VAL A 142 -20.28 -8.00 -1.09
CA VAL A 142 -19.21 -8.97 -0.87
C VAL A 142 -17.92 -8.45 -1.53
N VAL A 143 -16.96 -8.00 -0.74
CA VAL A 143 -15.63 -7.61 -1.21
C VAL A 143 -14.60 -8.45 -0.47
N ASP A 144 -14.28 -9.61 -1.01
CA ASP A 144 -13.37 -10.57 -0.35
C ASP A 144 -11.90 -10.30 -0.69
N LEU A 145 -11.29 -9.41 0.05
CA LEU A 145 -9.89 -9.04 -0.13
C LEU A 145 -8.92 -10.19 0.17
N TYR A 146 -9.30 -11.15 1.02
CA TYR A 146 -8.40 -12.21 1.51
C TYR A 146 -8.81 -13.62 1.12
N LYS A 147 -9.87 -13.77 0.33
CA LYS A 147 -10.48 -15.07 -0.03
C LYS A 147 -10.90 -15.91 1.18
N SER A 148 -11.38 -15.26 2.22
CA SER A 148 -11.66 -15.89 3.53
C SER A 148 -12.87 -15.29 4.24
N ILE A 149 -13.76 -14.56 3.55
CA ILE A 149 -14.95 -13.97 4.20
C ILE A 149 -15.80 -15.09 4.81
N THR A 150 -16.05 -14.91 6.11
CA THR A 150 -16.99 -15.76 6.87
C THR A 150 -18.23 -14.98 7.28
N THR A 151 -18.08 -13.67 7.55
CA THR A 151 -19.18 -12.85 8.07
C THR A 151 -19.14 -11.45 7.47
N ILE A 152 -20.30 -10.91 7.08
CA ILE A 152 -20.48 -9.52 6.69
C ILE A 152 -21.37 -8.84 7.73
N PHE A 153 -20.89 -7.74 8.31
CA PHE A 153 -21.67 -6.88 9.20
C PHE A 153 -22.22 -5.71 8.38
N GLU A 154 -23.52 -5.73 8.14
CA GLU A 154 -24.24 -4.72 7.35
C GLU A 154 -24.54 -3.48 8.23
N CYS A 155 -23.47 -2.82 8.63
CA CYS A 155 -23.53 -1.64 9.49
C CYS A 155 -22.34 -0.70 9.23
N LYS A 156 -22.40 0.50 9.81
CA LYS A 156 -21.26 1.42 9.85
C LYS A 156 -20.18 0.89 10.78
N PRO A 157 -18.89 1.10 10.46
CA PRO A 157 -17.80 0.72 11.36
C PRO A 157 -17.93 1.31 12.77
N GLU A 158 -18.44 2.53 12.87
CA GLU A 158 -18.72 3.19 14.15
C GLU A 158 -19.66 2.36 15.04
N TYR A 159 -20.75 1.84 14.46
CA TYR A 159 -21.70 0.99 15.18
C TYR A 159 -21.04 -0.32 15.63
N PHE A 160 -20.34 -1.01 14.73
CA PHE A 160 -19.67 -2.27 15.03
C PHE A 160 -18.71 -2.13 16.23
N PHE A 161 -17.79 -1.17 16.16
CA PHE A 161 -16.82 -0.97 17.23
C PHE A 161 -17.50 -0.52 18.54
N SER A 162 -18.51 0.35 18.47
CA SER A 162 -19.28 0.76 19.65
C SER A 162 -19.97 -0.44 20.31
N TYR A 163 -20.62 -1.29 19.53
CA TYR A 163 -21.31 -2.49 20.04
C TYR A 163 -20.32 -3.45 20.69
N CYS A 164 -19.24 -3.80 19.99
CA CYS A 164 -18.20 -4.68 20.54
C CYS A 164 -17.61 -4.13 21.85
N ASN A 165 -17.34 -2.82 21.90
CA ASN A 165 -16.77 -2.17 23.08
C ASN A 165 -17.70 -2.17 24.29
N LYS A 166 -19.02 -2.07 24.09
CA LYS A 166 -20.02 -2.16 25.17
C LYS A 166 -20.12 -3.56 25.78
N LYS A 167 -19.92 -4.60 24.96
CA LYS A 167 -20.02 -6.01 25.36
C LYS A 167 -18.68 -6.61 25.78
N ALA A 168 -17.58 -5.86 25.70
CA ALA A 168 -16.27 -6.34 26.12
C ALA A 168 -16.22 -6.57 27.63
N ASP A 169 -15.57 -7.65 28.04
CA ASP A 169 -15.29 -7.89 29.45
C ASP A 169 -14.14 -7.00 29.93
N ILE A 170 -14.44 -6.06 30.81
CA ILE A 170 -13.46 -5.11 31.34
C ILE A 170 -12.51 -5.79 32.34
N SER A 171 -12.87 -6.97 32.87
CA SER A 171 -12.06 -7.70 33.85
C SER A 171 -10.88 -8.47 33.20
N ALA A 172 -10.93 -8.74 31.90
CA ALA A 172 -9.88 -9.43 31.19
C ALA A 172 -8.71 -8.46 30.89
N ILE A 173 -7.54 -8.72 31.48
CA ILE A 173 -6.34 -7.94 31.22
C ILE A 173 -5.85 -8.26 29.80
N ASN A 174 -5.98 -7.28 28.88
CA ASN A 174 -5.38 -7.38 27.56
C ASN A 174 -3.87 -7.11 27.68
N ASN A 175 -3.06 -8.15 27.54
CA ASN A 175 -1.58 -8.04 27.59
C ASN A 175 -0.96 -7.52 26.30
N LYS A 176 -1.76 -7.30 25.25
CA LYS A 176 -1.35 -6.83 23.90
C LYS A 176 -0.23 -7.69 23.28
N GLU A 177 -0.20 -8.97 23.56
CA GLU A 177 0.86 -9.86 23.10
C GLU A 177 0.92 -9.93 21.57
N TYR A 178 -0.24 -10.02 20.92
CA TYR A 178 -0.32 -10.05 19.47
C TYR A 178 0.22 -8.76 18.83
N TYR A 179 -0.20 -7.61 19.37
CA TYR A 179 0.31 -6.31 18.92
C TYR A 179 1.83 -6.19 19.07
N LYS A 180 2.36 -6.58 20.24
CA LYS A 180 3.81 -6.52 20.50
C LYS A 180 4.60 -7.34 19.49
N LYS A 181 4.20 -8.59 19.27
CA LYS A 181 4.82 -9.47 18.25
C LYS A 181 4.74 -8.90 16.84
N PHE A 182 3.58 -8.35 16.47
CA PHE A 182 3.42 -7.77 15.14
C PHE A 182 4.25 -6.50 14.99
N LYS A 183 4.28 -5.64 16.01
CA LYS A 183 5.10 -4.42 16.04
C LYS A 183 6.59 -4.74 15.94
N GLU A 184 7.07 -5.77 16.63
CA GLU A 184 8.46 -6.23 16.52
C GLU A 184 8.79 -6.63 15.07
N TYR A 185 7.89 -7.34 14.40
CA TYR A 185 8.07 -7.71 13.00
C TYR A 185 8.10 -6.49 12.06
N VAL A 186 7.18 -5.55 12.23
CA VAL A 186 7.16 -4.30 11.44
C VAL A 186 8.43 -3.48 11.69
N ASN A 187 8.87 -3.37 12.94
CA ASN A 187 10.07 -2.61 13.32
C ASN A 187 11.38 -3.32 12.96
N SER A 188 11.33 -4.57 12.53
CA SER A 188 12.53 -5.27 12.04
C SER A 188 13.01 -4.78 10.67
N VAL A 189 12.20 -3.97 10.00
CA VAL A 189 12.55 -3.32 8.73
C VAL A 189 13.60 -2.24 8.97
N VAL A 190 14.69 -2.32 8.21
CA VAL A 190 15.73 -1.29 8.19
C VAL A 190 15.57 -0.46 6.93
N ILE A 191 15.35 0.84 7.09
CA ILE A 191 15.32 1.78 5.97
C ILE A 191 16.75 2.27 5.74
N PRO A 192 17.39 1.96 4.58
CA PRO A 192 18.75 2.39 4.28
C PRO A 192 18.77 3.84 3.78
N GLU A 193 19.96 4.38 3.62
CA GLU A 193 20.15 5.53 2.75
C GLU A 193 20.04 5.09 1.29
N PHE A 194 19.24 5.83 0.51
CA PHE A 194 19.03 5.52 -0.90
C PHE A 194 19.99 6.33 -1.79
N SER A 195 20.46 5.70 -2.88
CA SER A 195 21.02 6.40 -4.01
C SER A 195 19.94 7.25 -4.69
N TYR A 196 20.35 8.20 -5.55
CA TYR A 196 19.41 8.97 -6.36
C TYR A 196 18.56 8.02 -7.21
N SER A 197 17.26 8.05 -7.01
CA SER A 197 16.29 7.13 -7.59
C SER A 197 14.88 7.65 -7.34
N HIS A 198 13.88 7.03 -7.93
CA HIS A 198 12.47 7.36 -7.61
C HIS A 198 12.14 7.17 -6.12
N VAL A 199 12.72 6.15 -5.45
CA VAL A 199 12.55 5.96 -4.00
C VAL A 199 13.09 7.15 -3.23
N TYR A 200 14.32 7.60 -3.57
CA TYR A 200 14.94 8.77 -2.96
C TYR A 200 14.09 10.03 -3.19
N ALA A 201 13.67 10.26 -4.44
CA ALA A 201 12.90 11.45 -4.79
C ALA A 201 11.54 11.52 -4.08
N ILE A 202 10.80 10.41 -4.07
CA ILE A 202 9.50 10.34 -3.37
C ILE A 202 9.70 10.54 -1.87
N LYS A 203 10.71 9.90 -1.25
CA LYS A 203 11.04 10.09 0.16
C LYS A 203 11.25 11.56 0.50
N GLU A 204 12.18 12.22 -0.22
CA GLU A 204 12.56 13.60 0.05
C GLU A 204 11.39 14.59 -0.09
N VAL A 205 10.43 14.30 -0.95
CA VAL A 205 9.22 15.11 -1.11
C VAL A 205 8.19 14.78 -0.04
N VAL A 206 7.85 13.50 0.14
CA VAL A 206 6.75 13.05 1.00
C VAL A 206 6.98 13.44 2.47
N GLU A 207 8.21 13.28 2.98
CA GLU A 207 8.56 13.62 4.36
C GLU A 207 8.51 15.13 4.64
N LYS A 208 8.51 15.97 3.58
CA LYS A 208 8.45 17.43 3.68
C LYS A 208 7.07 18.02 3.38
N ILE A 209 6.09 17.21 2.97
CA ILE A 209 4.70 17.69 2.76
C ILE A 209 4.17 18.28 4.08
N PRO A 210 3.71 19.54 4.09
CA PRO A 210 3.23 20.18 5.31
C PRO A 210 1.99 19.49 5.90
N SER A 211 1.86 19.53 7.22
CA SER A 211 0.62 19.11 7.90
C SER A 211 -0.60 19.84 7.33
N ASN A 212 -1.76 19.20 7.42
CA ASN A 212 -3.04 19.71 6.89
C ASN A 212 -3.13 19.84 5.36
N SER A 213 -2.19 19.27 4.62
CA SER A 213 -2.21 19.18 3.16
C SER A 213 -3.12 18.06 2.66
N ILE A 214 -3.32 18.05 1.34
CA ILE A 214 -3.92 16.94 0.59
C ILE A 214 -2.82 16.29 -0.23
N LEU A 215 -2.77 14.95 -0.22
CA LEU A 215 -1.86 14.17 -1.05
C LEU A 215 -2.65 13.18 -1.89
N HIS A 216 -2.51 13.29 -3.20
CA HIS A 216 -2.96 12.26 -4.12
C HIS A 216 -1.78 11.38 -4.54
N LEU A 217 -2.04 10.11 -4.65
CA LEU A 217 -1.11 9.11 -5.15
C LEU A 217 -1.67 8.50 -6.41
N SER A 218 -0.87 8.46 -7.45
CA SER A 218 -1.13 7.61 -8.60
C SER A 218 -1.04 6.14 -8.17
N ILE A 219 -1.05 5.21 -9.09
CA ILE A 219 -1.02 3.78 -8.76
C ILE A 219 0.42 3.27 -8.58
N ASN A 220 0.53 2.02 -8.15
CA ASN A 220 1.77 1.23 -8.05
C ASN A 220 2.84 1.90 -7.17
N ASP A 221 4.00 2.22 -7.72
CA ASP A 221 5.14 2.75 -6.95
C ASP A 221 4.83 4.06 -6.24
N SER A 222 3.96 4.91 -6.79
CA SER A 222 3.52 6.14 -6.10
C SER A 222 2.87 5.82 -4.75
N ILE A 223 2.03 4.78 -4.67
CA ILE A 223 1.38 4.37 -3.42
C ILE A 223 2.36 3.58 -2.54
N ARG A 224 3.03 2.58 -3.14
CA ARG A 224 3.94 1.68 -2.42
C ARG A 224 5.04 2.45 -1.70
N ILE A 225 5.78 3.27 -2.45
CA ILE A 225 6.93 3.99 -1.94
C ILE A 225 6.52 5.05 -0.91
N THR A 226 5.41 5.77 -1.16
CA THR A 226 4.90 6.73 -0.16
C THR A 226 4.61 6.06 1.18
N ASN A 227 4.07 4.84 1.19
CA ASN A 227 3.82 4.10 2.43
C ASN A 227 5.10 3.60 3.14
N PHE A 228 6.28 3.69 2.54
CA PHE A 228 7.53 3.34 3.21
C PHE A 228 8.01 4.42 4.18
N PHE A 229 7.62 5.67 3.96
CA PHE A 229 8.16 6.84 4.63
C PHE A 229 7.13 7.54 5.50
N LYS A 230 7.62 8.33 6.45
CA LYS A 230 6.76 9.04 7.40
C LYS A 230 6.11 10.25 6.73
N LEU A 231 4.79 10.32 6.82
CA LEU A 231 4.00 11.47 6.43
C LEU A 231 3.67 12.34 7.65
N ASN A 232 3.65 13.67 7.46
CA ASN A 232 3.26 14.57 8.53
C ASN A 232 1.77 14.38 8.91
N SER A 233 1.44 14.78 10.14
CA SER A 233 0.08 14.65 10.68
C SER A 233 -0.96 15.43 9.88
N ASN A 234 -2.19 14.94 9.89
CA ASN A 234 -3.34 15.58 9.21
C ASN A 234 -3.20 15.75 7.69
N VAL A 235 -2.27 15.07 7.03
CA VAL A 235 -2.26 14.98 5.57
C VAL A 235 -3.34 13.98 5.15
N LYS A 236 -4.29 14.43 4.31
CA LYS A 236 -5.34 13.57 3.78
C LYS A 236 -4.88 12.92 2.49
N VAL A 237 -4.89 11.58 2.45
CA VAL A 237 -4.35 10.80 1.34
C VAL A 237 -5.46 10.16 0.52
N TYR A 238 -5.36 10.32 -0.79
CA TYR A 238 -6.28 9.76 -1.78
C TYR A 238 -5.49 9.05 -2.87
N ALA A 239 -6.08 8.02 -3.44
CA ALA A 239 -5.52 7.32 -4.59
C ALA A 239 -6.62 6.75 -5.48
N ASN A 240 -6.37 6.72 -6.78
CA ASN A 240 -7.30 6.19 -7.77
C ASN A 240 -6.98 4.70 -8.04
N ILE A 241 -7.25 3.82 -7.05
CA ILE A 241 -6.83 2.42 -7.07
C ILE A 241 -7.95 1.42 -7.39
N GLY A 242 -9.11 1.87 -7.83
CA GLY A 242 -10.25 0.98 -8.05
C GLY A 242 -9.94 -0.22 -8.95
N THR A 243 -9.34 0.04 -10.11
CA THR A 243 -9.01 -0.96 -11.13
C THR A 243 -7.51 -1.04 -11.45
N HIS A 244 -6.66 -0.35 -10.70
CA HIS A 244 -5.22 -0.20 -10.98
C HIS A 244 -4.92 0.42 -12.36
N GLY A 245 -5.84 1.23 -12.90
CA GLY A 245 -5.65 1.97 -14.14
C GLY A 245 -4.71 3.17 -13.97
N ILE A 246 -3.92 3.47 -14.99
CA ILE A 246 -3.07 4.68 -15.04
C ILE A 246 -3.85 5.92 -15.46
N ASP A 247 -5.08 5.74 -15.91
CA ASP A 247 -5.99 6.78 -16.34
C ASP A 247 -6.63 7.53 -15.17
N GLY A 248 -6.93 8.81 -15.36
CA GLY A 248 -7.70 9.62 -14.42
C GLY A 248 -6.98 10.01 -13.11
N CYS A 249 -5.71 9.70 -12.93
CA CYS A 249 -4.98 10.04 -11.70
C CYS A 249 -4.78 11.56 -11.56
N LEU A 250 -4.36 12.23 -12.63
CA LEU A 250 -4.15 13.66 -12.65
C LEU A 250 -5.48 14.44 -12.61
N SER A 251 -6.45 14.02 -13.42
CA SER A 251 -7.77 14.69 -13.48
C SER A 251 -8.55 14.57 -12.18
N SER A 252 -8.53 13.42 -11.50
CA SER A 252 -9.13 13.24 -10.17
C SER A 252 -8.47 14.15 -9.12
N PHE A 253 -7.14 14.23 -9.13
CA PHE A 253 -6.40 15.13 -8.27
C PHE A 253 -6.77 16.60 -8.49
N LEU A 254 -6.73 17.05 -9.75
CA LEU A 254 -7.04 18.43 -10.09
C LEU A 254 -8.49 18.79 -9.75
N GLY A 255 -9.44 17.88 -9.98
CA GLY A 255 -10.84 18.07 -9.60
C GLY A 255 -11.01 18.35 -8.10
N GLN A 256 -10.30 17.66 -7.23
CA GLN A 256 -10.32 17.93 -5.80
C GLN A 256 -9.53 19.20 -5.44
N ALA A 257 -8.38 19.43 -6.04
CA ALA A 257 -7.54 20.58 -5.73
C ALA A 257 -8.19 21.91 -6.06
N VAL A 258 -9.00 21.97 -7.12
CA VAL A 258 -9.76 23.19 -7.55
C VAL A 258 -10.74 23.64 -6.49
N VAL A 259 -11.39 22.73 -5.78
CA VAL A 259 -12.38 23.06 -4.74
C VAL A 259 -11.76 23.19 -3.35
N SER A 260 -10.47 22.91 -3.21
CA SER A 260 -9.73 22.99 -1.95
C SER A 260 -8.90 24.28 -1.85
N LYS A 261 -8.82 24.83 -0.63
CA LYS A 261 -7.87 25.92 -0.31
C LYS A 261 -6.54 25.42 0.24
N LYS A 262 -6.44 24.10 0.52
CA LYS A 262 -5.22 23.48 1.08
C LYS A 262 -4.18 23.27 0.00
N LEU A 263 -2.92 23.30 0.37
CA LEU A 263 -1.86 22.78 -0.48
C LEU A 263 -2.17 21.34 -0.85
N SER A 264 -2.15 21.07 -2.14
CA SER A 264 -2.57 19.79 -2.71
C SER A 264 -1.43 19.24 -3.56
N TYR A 265 -0.94 18.07 -3.18
CA TYR A 265 0.19 17.38 -3.78
C TYR A 265 -0.26 16.16 -4.55
N LEU A 266 0.39 15.89 -5.67
CA LEU A 266 0.24 14.66 -6.44
C LEU A 266 1.62 14.03 -6.62
N VAL A 267 1.73 12.72 -6.34
CA VAL A 267 2.86 11.89 -6.77
C VAL A 267 2.38 11.00 -7.91
N ILE A 268 3.01 11.14 -9.07
CA ILE A 268 2.58 10.46 -10.29
C ILE A 268 3.78 9.98 -11.12
N GLY A 269 3.67 8.80 -11.72
CA GLY A 269 4.62 8.31 -12.72
C GLY A 269 4.33 8.86 -14.11
N ASP A 270 5.33 8.76 -14.98
CA ASP A 270 5.31 9.31 -16.35
C ASP A 270 4.19 8.74 -17.23
N LEU A 271 4.02 7.42 -17.27
CA LEU A 271 2.96 6.81 -18.06
C LEU A 271 1.57 7.29 -17.65
N ALA A 272 1.32 7.38 -16.33
CA ALA A 272 0.03 7.88 -15.83
C ALA A 272 -0.16 9.37 -16.11
N PHE A 273 0.91 10.17 -16.04
CA PHE A 273 0.86 11.59 -16.37
C PHE A 273 0.57 11.81 -17.85
N PHE A 274 1.35 11.20 -18.75
CA PHE A 274 1.18 11.40 -20.19
C PHE A 274 -0.15 10.84 -20.71
N TYR A 275 -0.70 9.81 -20.06
CA TYR A 275 -2.02 9.28 -20.38
C TYR A 275 -3.13 10.31 -20.08
N ASP A 276 -3.02 11.08 -19.00
CA ASP A 276 -4.02 12.03 -18.50
C ASP A 276 -3.59 13.51 -18.60
N MET A 277 -2.51 13.80 -19.32
CA MET A 277 -1.86 15.12 -19.34
C MET A 277 -2.77 16.26 -19.80
N ASN A 278 -3.83 15.97 -20.57
CA ASN A 278 -4.80 16.97 -21.01
C ASN A 278 -5.54 17.64 -19.84
N ALA A 279 -5.56 17.02 -18.66
CA ALA A 279 -6.17 17.60 -17.47
C ALA A 279 -5.51 18.93 -17.05
N LEU A 280 -4.23 19.19 -17.39
CA LEU A 280 -3.58 20.48 -17.11
C LEU A 280 -4.24 21.68 -17.84
N ARG A 281 -5.08 21.44 -18.84
CA ARG A 281 -5.83 22.50 -19.56
C ARG A 281 -7.00 23.09 -18.76
N LEU A 282 -7.30 22.55 -17.59
CA LEU A 282 -8.35 23.07 -16.72
C LEU A 282 -8.02 24.52 -16.31
N ARG A 283 -8.97 25.44 -16.58
CA ARG A 283 -8.75 26.90 -16.39
C ARG A 283 -8.70 27.34 -14.92
N HIS A 284 -9.17 26.49 -14.01
CA HIS A 284 -9.34 26.84 -12.59
C HIS A 284 -8.26 26.25 -11.67
N ILE A 285 -7.16 25.77 -12.24
CA ILE A 285 -6.05 25.24 -11.45
C ILE A 285 -5.41 26.38 -10.65
N GLY A 286 -5.45 26.25 -9.34
CA GLY A 286 -4.98 27.25 -8.41
C GLY A 286 -3.49 27.08 -8.04
N LYS A 287 -2.95 28.13 -7.44
CA LYS A 287 -1.56 28.14 -6.92
C LYS A 287 -1.28 27.11 -5.81
N ASN A 288 -2.30 26.50 -5.26
CA ASN A 288 -2.20 25.45 -4.25
C ASN A 288 -1.79 24.07 -4.80
N VAL A 289 -1.68 23.92 -6.12
CA VAL A 289 -1.37 22.65 -6.78
C VAL A 289 0.13 22.41 -6.85
N ARG A 290 0.55 21.20 -6.48
CA ARG A 290 1.93 20.69 -6.54
C ARG A 290 1.93 19.31 -7.18
N VAL A 291 2.60 19.15 -8.32
CA VAL A 291 2.72 17.87 -9.01
C VAL A 291 4.17 17.42 -8.98
N LEU A 292 4.44 16.27 -8.37
CA LEU A 292 5.70 15.54 -8.48
C LEU A 292 5.53 14.46 -9.54
N LEU A 293 6.19 14.63 -10.66
CA LEU A 293 6.29 13.65 -11.72
C LEU A 293 7.62 12.88 -11.58
N ILE A 294 7.55 11.57 -11.44
CA ILE A 294 8.70 10.69 -11.62
C ILE A 294 8.73 10.26 -13.06
N ASN A 295 9.75 10.70 -13.79
CA ASN A 295 9.98 10.36 -15.18
C ASN A 295 11.20 9.45 -15.28
N ASN A 296 10.96 8.15 -15.35
CA ASN A 296 11.97 7.13 -15.53
C ASN A 296 11.84 6.41 -16.88
N GLU A 297 11.17 7.07 -17.82
CA GLU A 297 10.98 6.64 -19.21
C GLU A 297 10.11 5.40 -19.36
N GLY A 298 9.22 5.08 -18.41
CA GLY A 298 8.27 3.97 -18.56
C GLY A 298 7.82 3.28 -17.26
N GLY A 299 7.32 2.07 -17.40
CA GLY A 299 6.77 1.27 -16.30
C GLY A 299 7.82 0.51 -15.51
N SER A 300 8.54 1.15 -14.58
CA SER A 300 9.61 0.54 -13.77
C SER A 300 9.14 -0.69 -12.98
N GLU A 301 7.89 -0.75 -12.56
CA GLU A 301 7.34 -1.90 -11.85
C GLU A 301 7.43 -3.20 -12.65
N PHE A 302 7.39 -3.14 -13.97
CA PHE A 302 7.53 -4.34 -14.80
C PHE A 302 8.95 -4.88 -14.81
N TYR A 303 9.96 -4.09 -14.50
CA TYR A 303 11.33 -4.57 -14.27
C TYR A 303 11.42 -5.45 -13.00
N PHE A 304 10.60 -5.21 -11.97
CA PHE A 304 10.57 -6.02 -10.74
C PHE A 304 10.27 -7.49 -10.99
N ASN A 305 9.49 -7.80 -11.99
CA ASN A 305 9.14 -9.16 -12.34
C ASN A 305 10.21 -9.89 -13.15
N ARG A 306 11.44 -9.33 -13.28
CA ARG A 306 12.54 -9.84 -14.10
C ARG A 306 12.20 -9.95 -15.59
N MET A 307 11.15 -9.26 -16.04
CA MET A 307 10.76 -9.20 -17.44
C MET A 307 11.81 -8.46 -18.29
N TRP A 308 12.66 -7.65 -17.68
CA TRP A 308 13.78 -6.93 -18.32
C TRP A 308 14.80 -7.84 -19.03
N LYS A 309 14.76 -9.14 -18.82
CA LYS A 309 15.57 -10.12 -19.54
C LYS A 309 15.03 -10.46 -20.92
N ASN A 310 13.82 -10.02 -21.24
CA ASN A 310 13.21 -10.22 -22.54
C ASN A 310 13.46 -8.96 -23.39
N GLU A 311 13.95 -9.13 -24.63
CA GLU A 311 14.20 -8.02 -25.58
C GLU A 311 12.93 -7.20 -25.86
N ALA A 312 11.75 -7.79 -25.74
CA ALA A 312 10.47 -7.11 -25.88
C ALA A 312 10.06 -6.27 -24.66
N SER A 313 10.82 -6.30 -23.56
CA SER A 313 10.43 -5.62 -22.31
C SER A 313 10.30 -4.12 -22.50
N ASP A 314 11.26 -3.49 -23.14
CA ASP A 314 11.29 -2.03 -23.30
C ASP A 314 10.10 -1.53 -24.13
N LEU A 315 9.72 -2.24 -25.18
CA LEU A 315 8.65 -1.80 -26.06
C LEU A 315 7.26 -2.19 -25.56
N HIS A 316 7.09 -3.45 -25.12
CA HIS A 316 5.76 -4.00 -24.87
C HIS A 316 5.36 -4.03 -23.39
N THR A 317 6.32 -4.24 -22.49
CA THR A 317 6.02 -4.42 -21.06
C THR A 317 6.15 -3.12 -20.31
N THR A 318 7.24 -2.39 -20.49
CA THR A 318 7.50 -1.13 -19.79
C THR A 318 6.96 0.09 -20.54
N ALA A 319 6.54 -0.07 -21.79
CA ALA A 319 6.09 1.01 -22.68
C ALA A 319 7.08 2.19 -22.68
N ARG A 320 8.38 1.89 -22.87
CA ARG A 320 9.45 2.88 -22.80
C ARG A 320 9.21 4.04 -23.74
N HIS A 321 9.50 5.26 -23.26
CA HIS A 321 9.39 6.49 -24.02
C HIS A 321 10.53 7.46 -23.65
N TYR A 322 10.62 8.58 -24.40
CA TYR A 322 11.61 9.64 -24.18
C TYR A 322 10.95 11.01 -24.05
N THR A 323 9.68 11.03 -23.65
CA THR A 323 8.87 12.25 -23.57
C THR A 323 9.16 13.00 -22.26
N GLN A 324 9.25 14.33 -22.36
CA GLN A 324 9.39 15.24 -21.23
C GLN A 324 8.16 16.14 -21.11
N ALA A 325 7.81 16.52 -19.88
CA ALA A 325 6.60 17.29 -19.61
C ALA A 325 6.76 18.80 -19.78
N GLU A 326 7.97 19.31 -19.83
CA GLU A 326 8.31 20.74 -19.73
C GLU A 326 7.47 21.65 -20.65
N GLY A 327 7.44 21.34 -21.94
CA GLY A 327 6.75 22.18 -22.92
C GLY A 327 5.24 22.28 -22.65
N TRP A 328 4.63 21.15 -22.34
CA TRP A 328 3.19 21.08 -22.03
C TRP A 328 2.86 21.77 -20.72
N VAL A 329 3.67 21.56 -19.69
CA VAL A 329 3.50 22.15 -18.36
C VAL A 329 3.60 23.66 -18.39
N LYS A 330 4.64 24.19 -19.06
CA LYS A 330 4.86 25.65 -19.22
C LYS A 330 3.73 26.30 -20.04
N SER A 331 3.27 25.66 -21.11
CA SER A 331 2.17 26.15 -21.93
C SER A 331 0.83 26.23 -21.18
N ASN A 332 0.67 25.47 -20.09
CA ASN A 332 -0.49 25.49 -19.20
C ASN A 332 -0.29 26.34 -17.93
N ASN A 333 0.68 27.26 -17.96
CA ASN A 333 0.93 28.27 -16.92
C ASN A 333 1.40 27.73 -15.56
N PHE A 334 2.01 26.55 -15.51
CA PHE A 334 2.67 26.07 -14.32
C PHE A 334 4.09 26.63 -14.20
N LYS A 335 4.57 26.79 -12.97
CA LYS A 335 6.00 26.91 -12.70
C LYS A 335 6.63 25.53 -12.81
N TYR A 336 7.48 25.35 -13.80
CA TYR A 336 8.19 24.10 -14.05
C TYR A 336 9.54 24.08 -13.32
N LEU A 337 9.80 22.98 -12.63
CA LEU A 337 11.06 22.64 -11.99
C LEU A 337 11.50 21.27 -12.48
N SER A 338 12.80 21.02 -12.53
CA SER A 338 13.34 19.70 -12.88
C SER A 338 14.53 19.33 -12.02
N ALA A 339 14.75 18.02 -11.86
CA ALA A 339 15.90 17.49 -11.15
C ALA A 339 16.36 16.17 -11.78
N ASN A 340 17.69 15.94 -11.82
CA ASN A 340 18.32 14.73 -12.35
C ASN A 340 19.42 14.16 -11.45
N ASP A 341 19.63 14.77 -10.28
CA ASP A 341 20.55 14.34 -9.23
C ASP A 341 20.07 14.83 -7.84
N LYS A 342 20.80 14.47 -6.79
CA LYS A 342 20.45 14.84 -5.41
C LYS A 342 20.49 16.35 -5.17
N GLU A 343 21.48 17.04 -5.73
CA GLU A 343 21.70 18.47 -5.52
C GLU A 343 20.58 19.30 -6.20
N SER A 344 20.32 19.04 -7.47
CA SER A 344 19.24 19.68 -8.21
C SER A 344 17.86 19.39 -7.61
N LEU A 345 17.66 18.18 -7.09
CA LEU A 345 16.42 17.82 -6.41
C LEU A 345 16.26 18.60 -5.09
N GLU A 346 17.29 18.73 -4.29
CA GLU A 346 17.23 19.51 -3.04
C GLU A 346 16.86 20.97 -3.31
N ILE A 347 17.48 21.58 -4.33
CA ILE A 347 17.16 22.95 -4.75
C ILE A 347 15.70 23.05 -5.21
N ALA A 348 15.27 22.13 -6.05
CA ALA A 348 13.90 22.11 -6.57
C ALA A 348 12.84 21.91 -5.47
N ILE A 349 13.10 21.04 -4.49
CA ILE A 349 12.17 20.79 -3.37
C ILE A 349 11.98 22.04 -2.52
N ARG A 350 13.02 22.83 -2.26
CA ARG A 350 12.88 24.09 -1.51
C ARG A 350 11.86 25.02 -2.15
N GLU A 351 11.86 25.12 -3.47
CA GLU A 351 10.90 25.93 -4.21
C GLU A 351 9.52 25.24 -4.32
N PHE A 352 9.50 23.92 -4.51
CA PHE A 352 8.29 23.12 -4.64
C PHE A 352 7.41 23.16 -3.38
N MET A 353 8.03 23.26 -2.20
CA MET A 353 7.33 23.27 -0.91
C MET A 353 6.83 24.67 -0.48
N ARG A 354 7.20 25.73 -1.19
CA ARG A 354 6.73 27.08 -0.86
C ARG A 354 5.23 27.22 -1.03
N ASP A 355 4.57 27.94 -0.14
CA ASP A 355 3.13 28.20 -0.12
C ASP A 355 2.74 29.61 -0.62
N ASP A 356 3.76 30.51 -0.72
CA ASP A 356 3.61 31.89 -1.13
C ASP A 356 3.73 32.14 -2.65
N LEU A 357 3.77 31.08 -3.45
CA LEU A 357 3.87 31.16 -4.91
C LEU A 357 2.53 31.60 -5.54
N ASP A 358 2.63 32.29 -6.68
CA ASP A 358 1.49 32.81 -7.44
C ASP A 358 0.93 31.81 -8.48
N LYS A 359 1.68 30.74 -8.76
CA LYS A 359 1.34 29.71 -9.76
C LYS A 359 1.38 28.31 -9.18
N PRO A 360 0.65 27.36 -9.79
CA PRO A 360 0.83 25.95 -9.52
C PRO A 360 2.27 25.52 -9.90
N VAL A 361 2.82 24.53 -9.19
CA VAL A 361 4.20 24.08 -9.41
C VAL A 361 4.20 22.63 -9.86
N PHE A 362 5.06 22.37 -10.83
CA PHE A 362 5.30 21.05 -11.39
C PHE A 362 6.79 20.73 -11.28
N LEU A 363 7.12 19.65 -10.58
CA LEU A 363 8.48 19.14 -10.45
C LEU A 363 8.60 17.83 -11.20
N GLU A 364 9.38 17.82 -12.27
CA GLU A 364 9.73 16.61 -13.02
C GLU A 364 11.11 16.12 -12.57
N VAL A 365 11.13 14.89 -12.04
CA VAL A 365 12.34 14.23 -11.54
C VAL A 365 12.70 13.10 -12.50
N PHE A 366 13.86 13.24 -13.12
CA PHE A 366 14.39 12.25 -14.05
C PHE A 366 15.20 11.21 -13.28
N THR A 367 14.82 9.94 -13.42
CA THR A 367 15.56 8.81 -12.87
C THR A 367 15.76 7.74 -13.95
N GLU A 368 16.46 6.66 -13.64
CA GLU A 368 16.72 5.59 -14.58
C GLU A 368 15.97 4.33 -14.15
N MET A 369 15.10 3.82 -15.02
CA MET A 369 14.14 2.75 -14.75
C MET A 369 14.79 1.49 -14.17
N LYS A 370 15.93 1.07 -14.71
CA LYS A 370 16.64 -0.11 -14.24
C LYS A 370 17.23 0.10 -12.85
N HIS A 371 17.85 1.26 -12.63
CA HIS A 371 18.41 1.63 -11.34
C HIS A 371 17.32 1.76 -10.27
N ASP A 372 16.19 2.38 -10.60
CA ASP A 372 15.01 2.47 -9.73
C ASP A 372 14.54 1.08 -9.26
N SER A 373 14.48 0.15 -10.19
CA SER A 373 14.13 -1.25 -9.90
C SER A 373 15.16 -1.92 -8.99
N GLU A 374 16.46 -1.74 -9.25
CA GLU A 374 17.54 -2.31 -8.43
C GLU A 374 17.48 -1.77 -6.99
N VAL A 375 17.26 -0.46 -6.80
CA VAL A 375 17.15 0.17 -5.47
C VAL A 375 16.00 -0.41 -4.64
N ILE A 376 14.83 -0.62 -5.22
CA ILE A 376 13.71 -1.26 -4.50
C ILE A 376 14.03 -2.73 -4.15
N TYR A 377 14.65 -3.47 -5.05
CA TYR A 377 15.02 -4.86 -4.77
C TYR A 377 16.04 -4.97 -3.64
N ASP A 378 17.05 -4.11 -3.65
CA ASP A 378 18.05 -4.06 -2.60
C ASP A 378 17.41 -3.69 -1.26
N PHE A 379 16.47 -2.74 -1.27
CA PHE A 379 15.71 -2.37 -0.08
C PHE A 379 14.90 -3.56 0.48
N PHE A 380 14.19 -4.27 -0.37
CA PHE A 380 13.46 -5.45 0.06
C PHE A 380 14.37 -6.58 0.56
N ASP A 381 15.56 -6.71 0.01
CA ASP A 381 16.55 -7.68 0.49
C ASP A 381 17.15 -7.31 1.85
N LEU A 382 17.39 -6.03 2.11
CA LEU A 382 17.84 -5.51 3.40
C LEU A 382 16.78 -5.64 4.49
N SER A 383 15.50 -5.50 4.13
CA SER A 383 14.36 -5.64 5.05
C SER A 383 14.15 -7.08 5.52
N ARG A 384 14.92 -8.04 5.02
CA ARG A 384 14.88 -9.41 5.53
C ARG A 384 15.26 -9.43 7.00
N PRO A 385 14.50 -10.12 7.82
CA PRO A 385 14.99 -10.50 9.12
C PRO A 385 16.31 -11.29 8.95
N LYS A 386 17.36 -10.81 9.58
CA LYS A 386 18.67 -11.48 9.56
C LYS A 386 18.59 -12.77 10.39
N ASP A 387 18.02 -13.80 9.82
CA ASP A 387 18.13 -15.16 10.34
C ASP A 387 19.48 -15.72 9.85
N ILE A 388 20.35 -16.12 10.79
CA ILE A 388 21.70 -16.63 10.50
C ILE A 388 21.66 -17.77 9.48
N GLN A 389 20.64 -18.63 9.53
CA GLN A 389 20.42 -19.68 8.53
C GLN A 389 20.13 -19.13 7.12
N SER A 390 19.37 -18.04 7.01
CA SER A 390 19.06 -17.45 5.70
C SER A 390 20.26 -16.78 5.05
N GLU A 391 21.16 -16.20 5.84
CA GLU A 391 22.40 -15.58 5.36
C GLU A 391 23.40 -16.64 4.86
N THR A 392 23.53 -17.77 5.58
CA THR A 392 24.36 -18.89 5.16
C THR A 392 23.83 -19.52 3.86
N ILE A 393 22.50 -19.72 3.75
CA ILE A 393 21.86 -20.23 2.53
C ILE A 393 22.01 -19.24 1.38
N ARG A 394 21.96 -17.92 1.63
CA ARG A 394 22.16 -16.90 0.60
C ARG A 394 23.60 -16.93 0.08
N LYS A 395 24.59 -16.89 0.98
CA LYS A 395 26.02 -16.97 0.62
C LYS A 395 26.34 -18.26 -0.14
N SER A 396 25.76 -19.39 0.29
CA SER A 396 25.92 -20.66 -0.42
C SER A 396 25.27 -20.64 -1.81
N LYS A 397 24.08 -20.04 -1.99
CA LYS A 397 23.45 -19.89 -3.29
C LYS A 397 24.19 -18.94 -4.22
N GLU A 398 24.75 -17.86 -3.69
CA GLU A 398 25.60 -16.92 -4.44
C GLU A 398 26.90 -17.60 -4.89
N LEU A 399 27.54 -18.36 -3.99
CA LEU A 399 28.73 -19.15 -4.30
C LEU A 399 28.45 -20.21 -5.38
N ILE A 400 27.35 -20.93 -5.26
CA ILE A 400 26.90 -21.92 -6.26
C ILE A 400 26.66 -21.25 -7.61
N LYS A 401 25.96 -20.09 -7.64
CA LYS A 401 25.74 -19.33 -8.88
C LYS A 401 27.03 -18.85 -9.52
N ALA A 402 27.99 -18.39 -8.70
CA ALA A 402 29.30 -17.96 -9.18
C ALA A 402 30.14 -19.13 -9.72
N THR A 403 30.00 -20.32 -9.12
CA THR A 403 30.83 -21.50 -9.47
C THR A 403 30.29 -22.26 -10.69
N ILE A 404 28.98 -22.46 -10.79
CA ILE A 404 28.36 -23.31 -11.85
C ILE A 404 27.54 -22.53 -12.88
N GLY A 405 27.43 -21.21 -12.73
CA GLY A 405 26.61 -20.35 -13.58
C GLY A 405 25.11 -20.37 -13.21
N GLN A 406 24.44 -19.26 -13.52
CA GLN A 406 23.06 -19.01 -13.09
C GLN A 406 22.04 -20.00 -13.65
N GLU A 407 22.20 -20.44 -14.90
CA GLU A 407 21.28 -21.39 -15.54
C GLU A 407 21.35 -22.79 -14.95
N LYS A 408 22.57 -23.30 -14.67
CA LYS A 408 22.76 -24.61 -14.04
C LYS A 408 22.27 -24.61 -12.59
N ALA A 409 22.49 -23.51 -11.85
CA ALA A 409 21.98 -23.35 -10.50
C ALA A 409 20.44 -23.34 -10.44
N GLN A 410 19.76 -22.76 -11.43
CA GLN A 410 18.29 -22.77 -11.53
C GLN A 410 17.73 -24.15 -11.86
N LYS A 411 18.38 -24.93 -12.74
CA LYS A 411 17.97 -26.32 -13.03
C LYS A 411 18.06 -27.21 -11.78
N ILE A 412 19.16 -27.09 -11.02
CA ILE A 412 19.34 -27.83 -9.77
C ILE A 412 18.28 -27.44 -8.72
N ALA A 413 17.99 -26.13 -8.55
CA ALA A 413 16.96 -25.67 -7.63
C ALA A 413 15.54 -26.12 -8.02
N GLY A 414 15.28 -26.38 -9.31
CA GLY A 414 14.01 -26.93 -9.79
C GLY A 414 13.81 -28.41 -9.46
N ILE A 415 14.91 -29.18 -9.30
CA ILE A 415 14.85 -30.61 -8.95
C ILE A 415 14.52 -30.81 -7.47
N PHE A 416 14.95 -29.89 -6.59
CA PHE A 416 14.66 -29.95 -5.15
C PHE A 416 13.32 -29.31 -4.73
N LYS A 417 12.49 -28.84 -5.68
CA LYS A 417 11.16 -28.29 -5.44
C LYS A 417 10.00 -29.26 -5.82
N LYS A 418 10.34 -30.46 -6.21
CA LYS A 418 9.42 -31.59 -6.33
C LYS A 418 9.54 -32.46 -5.07
#